data_ce7a950164f5464550053b24f509b84a
#
_entry.id   ce7a950164f5464550053b24f509b84a
#
_cell.length_a   1.000
_cell.length_b   1.000
_cell.length_c   1.000
_cell.angle_alpha   90.00
_cell.angle_beta   90.00
_cell.angle_gamma   90.00
#
_symmetry.space_group_name_H-M   'P 1'
#
loop_
_entity.id
_entity.type
_entity.pdbx_description
1 polymer ?
#
loop_
_entity_poly.entity_id
_entity_poly.type
_entity_poly.pdbx_seq_one_letter_code
_entity_poly.pdbx_strand_id
1 'polypeptide(L)'
;MSERETWDSLYDTGNFGHWEPIYPSPELAALVAARVLKKNYKILDAGCGGGLDAIFLAKCGFKVVGVDFSKSALRIAERRSNKAHIEIDWRLGSAFKLPIEKETIDFVTDRGLFHVIEDPDRPKYSAELLRVLKFHGLACIRGASKESSAQNRFNPITEEAIDRYFPKPKFERGPILPIPLFSSAGSIDARIVMLKKVTR
;
A
#
# COMPACT_ATOMS: atom_id res chain seq x y z
N MET A 1 10.06 16.11 16.49
CA MET A 1 9.94 14.67 16.17
C MET A 1 9.83 14.55 14.68
N SER A 2 10.62 13.72 14.03
CA SER A 2 10.48 13.45 12.58
C SER A 2 9.21 12.62 12.34
N GLU A 3 8.69 12.63 11.11
CA GLU A 3 7.54 11.82 10.74
C GLU A 3 7.76 10.33 11.10
N ARG A 4 8.95 9.81 10.83
CA ARG A 4 9.33 8.44 11.18
C ARG A 4 9.25 8.17 12.69
N GLU A 5 9.78 9.06 13.53
CA GLU A 5 9.74 8.92 15.00
C GLU A 5 8.30 8.93 15.51
N THR A 6 7.42 9.70 14.88
CA THR A 6 6.00 9.71 15.18
C THR A 6 5.36 8.36 14.92
N TRP A 7 5.58 7.78 13.72
CA TRP A 7 5.05 6.46 13.37
C TRP A 7 5.65 5.34 14.22
N ASP A 8 6.97 5.35 14.47
CA ASP A 8 7.61 4.37 15.37
C ASP A 8 6.98 4.42 16.77
N SER A 9 6.76 5.62 17.33
CA SER A 9 6.11 5.78 18.64
C SER A 9 4.68 5.22 18.67
N LEU A 10 3.90 5.46 17.60
CA LEU A 10 2.52 4.95 17.53
C LEU A 10 2.50 3.41 17.51
N TYR A 11 3.41 2.76 16.79
CA TYR A 11 3.54 1.31 16.78
C TYR A 11 4.09 0.77 18.10
N ASP A 12 5.08 1.41 18.72
CA ASP A 12 5.68 0.99 19.99
C ASP A 12 4.70 1.07 21.16
N THR A 13 3.85 2.10 21.18
CA THR A 13 2.83 2.29 22.23
C THR A 13 1.56 1.46 22.01
N GLY A 14 1.45 0.73 20.88
CA GLY A 14 0.24 -0.01 20.52
C GLY A 14 -0.91 0.88 20.02
N ASN A 15 -0.67 2.16 19.79
CA ASN A 15 -1.69 3.13 19.38
C ASN A 15 -1.89 3.20 17.86
N PHE A 16 -1.93 2.04 17.21
CA PHE A 16 -2.10 1.89 15.77
C PHE A 16 -3.44 1.28 15.34
N GLY A 17 -4.31 0.96 16.28
CA GLY A 17 -5.62 0.39 15.99
C GLY A 17 -6.54 1.26 15.15
N HIS A 18 -6.30 2.57 15.10
CA HIS A 18 -7.13 3.50 14.33
C HIS A 18 -7.01 3.35 12.81
N TRP A 19 -5.91 2.78 12.30
CA TRP A 19 -5.71 2.57 10.85
C TRP A 19 -5.41 1.12 10.51
N GLU A 20 -4.92 0.32 11.46
CA GLU A 20 -4.57 -1.06 11.18
C GLU A 20 -5.82 -1.92 10.98
N PRO A 21 -5.88 -2.69 9.88
CA PRO A 21 -6.99 -3.58 9.64
C PRO A 21 -6.99 -4.74 10.64
N ILE A 22 -8.19 -5.27 10.92
CA ILE A 22 -8.35 -6.49 11.76
C ILE A 22 -8.28 -7.77 10.93
N TYR A 23 -8.47 -7.66 9.62
CA TYR A 23 -8.34 -8.77 8.66
C TYR A 23 -7.80 -8.23 7.34
N PRO A 24 -7.30 -9.15 6.46
CA PRO A 24 -6.81 -8.77 5.14
C PRO A 24 -7.86 -8.01 4.34
N SER A 25 -7.40 -7.12 3.48
CA SER A 25 -8.28 -6.31 2.65
C SER A 25 -9.19 -7.16 1.76
N PRO A 26 -10.52 -7.02 1.83
CA PRO A 26 -11.46 -7.77 1.00
C PRO A 26 -11.21 -7.61 -0.50
N GLU A 27 -10.74 -6.42 -0.90
CA GLU A 27 -10.41 -6.10 -2.29
C GLU A 27 -9.27 -6.99 -2.80
N LEU A 28 -8.24 -7.23 -1.98
CA LEU A 28 -7.14 -8.14 -2.34
C LEU A 28 -7.64 -9.58 -2.43
N ALA A 29 -8.50 -10.01 -1.52
CA ALA A 29 -9.11 -11.33 -1.59
C ALA A 29 -9.92 -11.51 -2.89
N ALA A 30 -10.67 -10.49 -3.30
CA ALA A 30 -11.40 -10.48 -4.57
C ALA A 30 -10.46 -10.55 -5.79
N LEU A 31 -9.35 -9.80 -5.80
CA LEU A 31 -8.36 -9.84 -6.87
C LEU A 31 -7.68 -11.22 -6.99
N VAL A 32 -7.41 -11.87 -5.87
CA VAL A 32 -6.86 -13.25 -5.83
C VAL A 32 -7.88 -14.25 -6.36
N ALA A 33 -9.12 -14.20 -5.85
CA ALA A 33 -10.20 -15.12 -6.26
C ALA A 33 -10.54 -14.97 -7.74
N ALA A 34 -10.56 -13.74 -8.27
CA ALA A 34 -10.79 -13.44 -9.68
C ALA A 34 -9.57 -13.75 -10.58
N ARG A 35 -8.47 -14.24 -10.03
CA ARG A 35 -7.21 -14.55 -10.73
C ARG A 35 -6.63 -13.37 -11.52
N VAL A 36 -6.89 -12.15 -11.07
CA VAL A 36 -6.24 -10.93 -11.58
C VAL A 36 -4.74 -10.97 -11.25
N LEU A 37 -4.41 -11.44 -10.04
CA LEU A 37 -3.03 -11.69 -9.61
C LEU A 37 -2.61 -13.09 -10.06
N LYS A 38 -1.57 -13.17 -10.92
CA LYS A 38 -1.05 -14.45 -11.42
C LYS A 38 -0.10 -15.08 -10.40
N LYS A 39 -0.11 -16.41 -10.30
CA LYS A 39 0.66 -17.18 -9.28
C LYS A 39 2.15 -16.84 -9.16
N ASN A 40 2.78 -16.40 -10.24
CA ASN A 40 4.21 -16.06 -10.27
C ASN A 40 4.50 -14.57 -9.99
N TYR A 41 3.49 -13.79 -9.66
CA TYR A 41 3.67 -12.37 -9.38
C TYR A 41 4.55 -12.15 -8.14
N LYS A 42 5.48 -11.21 -8.28
CA LYS A 42 6.19 -10.59 -7.17
C LYS A 42 5.43 -9.33 -6.76
N ILE A 43 5.00 -9.31 -5.51
CA ILE A 43 4.13 -8.27 -4.97
C ILE A 43 4.90 -7.40 -3.98
N LEU A 44 4.72 -6.10 -4.09
CA LEU A 44 5.17 -5.12 -3.11
C LEU A 44 3.97 -4.65 -2.28
N ASP A 45 4.07 -4.77 -0.97
CA ASP A 45 3.19 -4.09 -0.02
C ASP A 45 3.88 -2.80 0.42
N ALA A 46 3.46 -1.67 -0.13
CA ALA A 46 4.06 -0.36 0.09
C ALA A 46 3.44 0.33 1.30
N GLY A 47 4.25 0.67 2.32
CA GLY A 47 3.76 1.12 3.62
C GLY A 47 3.04 -0.01 4.34
N CYS A 48 3.70 -1.17 4.44
CA CYS A 48 3.05 -2.42 4.85
C CYS A 48 2.59 -2.46 6.32
N GLY A 49 3.01 -1.50 7.15
CA GLY A 49 2.66 -1.45 8.57
C GLY A 49 2.93 -2.78 9.28
N GLY A 50 1.95 -3.29 10.02
CA GLY A 50 2.00 -4.59 10.71
C GLY A 50 1.87 -5.82 9.80
N GLY A 51 1.89 -5.65 8.47
CA GLY A 51 2.09 -6.70 7.47
C GLY A 51 0.88 -7.58 7.16
N LEU A 52 -0.34 -7.16 7.49
CA LEU A 52 -1.52 -8.04 7.39
C LEU A 52 -1.84 -8.44 5.94
N ASP A 53 -1.84 -7.47 5.01
CA ASP A 53 -2.08 -7.71 3.59
C ASP A 53 -0.94 -8.53 2.96
N ALA A 54 0.32 -8.22 3.31
CA ALA A 54 1.49 -8.99 2.87
C ALA A 54 1.43 -10.47 3.31
N ILE A 55 1.08 -10.73 4.59
CA ILE A 55 0.93 -12.09 5.12
C ILE A 55 -0.19 -12.84 4.41
N PHE A 56 -1.33 -12.18 4.15
CA PHE A 56 -2.42 -12.78 3.40
C PHE A 56 -2.00 -13.19 1.99
N LEU A 57 -1.34 -12.28 1.26
CA LEU A 57 -0.89 -12.55 -0.10
C LEU A 57 0.17 -13.68 -0.14
N ALA A 58 1.09 -13.71 0.82
CA ALA A 58 2.06 -14.78 0.94
C ALA A 58 1.41 -16.14 1.25
N LYS A 59 0.36 -16.18 2.11
CA LYS A 59 -0.47 -17.39 2.34
C LYS A 59 -1.20 -17.86 1.08
N CYS A 60 -1.52 -16.95 0.16
CA CYS A 60 -2.08 -17.29 -1.15
C CYS A 60 -1.01 -17.78 -2.16
N GLY A 61 0.27 -17.86 -1.76
CA GLY A 61 1.37 -18.41 -2.55
C GLY A 61 2.12 -17.38 -3.41
N PHE A 62 1.94 -16.09 -3.15
CA PHE A 62 2.69 -15.04 -3.84
C PHE A 62 4.06 -14.79 -3.20
N LYS A 63 5.01 -14.32 -4.00
CA LYS A 63 6.29 -13.77 -3.51
C LYS A 63 6.05 -12.33 -3.09
N VAL A 64 6.15 -12.04 -1.79
CA VAL A 64 5.82 -10.72 -1.24
C VAL A 64 7.05 -10.06 -0.64
N VAL A 65 7.19 -8.77 -0.93
CA VAL A 65 8.12 -7.86 -0.25
C VAL A 65 7.28 -6.81 0.48
N GLY A 66 7.45 -6.66 1.78
CA GLY A 66 6.85 -5.60 2.56
C GLY A 66 7.85 -4.48 2.83
N VAL A 67 7.49 -3.25 2.50
CA VAL A 67 8.36 -2.08 2.76
C VAL A 67 7.62 -1.11 3.68
N ASP A 68 8.29 -0.74 4.76
CA ASP A 68 7.83 0.34 5.65
C ASP A 68 9.03 1.14 6.16
N PHE A 69 8.84 2.40 6.52
CA PHE A 69 9.90 3.22 7.07
C PHE A 69 9.96 3.14 8.60
N SER A 70 8.92 2.60 9.25
CA SER A 70 8.87 2.34 10.68
C SER A 70 9.48 0.99 11.02
N LYS A 71 10.55 1.00 11.83
CA LYS A 71 11.14 -0.21 12.38
C LYS A 71 10.17 -0.95 13.30
N SER A 72 9.36 -0.20 14.02
CA SER A 72 8.41 -0.74 14.99
C SER A 72 7.27 -1.47 14.28
N ALA A 73 6.77 -0.93 13.16
CA ALA A 73 5.84 -1.61 12.30
C ALA A 73 6.40 -2.93 11.77
N LEU A 74 7.62 -2.91 11.23
CA LEU A 74 8.26 -4.11 10.68
C LEU A 74 8.51 -5.19 11.74
N ARG A 75 8.86 -4.83 12.98
CA ARG A 75 8.96 -5.80 14.09
C ARG A 75 7.62 -6.50 14.38
N ILE A 76 6.50 -5.79 14.23
CA ILE A 76 5.17 -6.39 14.38
C ILE A 76 4.88 -7.31 13.20
N ALA A 77 5.15 -6.87 11.98
CA ALA A 77 4.97 -7.65 10.76
C ALA A 77 5.76 -8.97 10.81
N GLU A 78 7.05 -8.91 11.18
CA GLU A 78 7.92 -10.06 11.33
C GLU A 78 7.41 -11.05 12.40
N ARG A 79 7.02 -10.57 13.58
CA ARG A 79 6.44 -11.42 14.62
C ARG A 79 5.17 -12.13 14.14
N ARG A 80 4.32 -11.45 13.37
CA ARG A 80 3.08 -12.02 12.84
C ARG A 80 3.34 -13.06 11.75
N SER A 81 4.26 -12.77 10.82
CA SER A 81 4.64 -13.72 9.77
C SER A 81 5.31 -14.97 10.35
N ASN A 82 6.21 -14.82 11.34
CA ASN A 82 6.82 -15.94 12.07
C ASN A 82 5.78 -16.81 12.79
N LYS A 83 4.82 -16.19 13.48
CA LYS A 83 3.69 -16.91 14.12
C LYS A 83 2.82 -17.66 13.11
N ALA A 84 2.72 -17.14 11.88
CA ALA A 84 1.98 -17.75 10.80
C ALA A 84 2.80 -18.79 10.00
N HIS A 85 4.09 -18.96 10.30
CA HIS A 85 5.05 -19.80 9.56
C HIS A 85 5.14 -19.41 8.09
N ILE A 86 5.16 -18.09 7.82
CA ILE A 86 5.23 -17.52 6.47
C ILE A 86 6.49 -16.66 6.35
N GLU A 87 7.28 -16.93 5.32
CA GLU A 87 8.44 -16.10 4.96
C GLU A 87 8.02 -14.93 4.08
N ILE A 88 8.43 -13.73 4.48
CA ILE A 88 8.22 -12.49 3.72
C ILE A 88 9.50 -11.67 3.80
N ASP A 89 9.89 -11.07 2.70
CA ASP A 89 11.04 -10.16 2.60
C ASP A 89 10.64 -8.79 3.16
N TRP A 90 10.90 -8.56 4.45
CA TRP A 90 10.62 -7.28 5.11
C TRP A 90 11.80 -6.33 4.95
N ARG A 91 11.55 -5.14 4.41
CA ARG A 91 12.58 -4.14 4.15
C ARG A 91 12.26 -2.80 4.78
N LEU A 92 13.22 -2.28 5.54
CA LEU A 92 13.17 -0.91 6.03
C LEU A 92 13.49 0.05 4.87
N GLY A 93 12.58 0.95 4.55
CA GLY A 93 12.78 1.88 3.44
C GLY A 93 11.72 2.96 3.36
N SER A 94 12.08 4.07 2.71
CA SER A 94 11.15 5.16 2.41
C SER A 94 10.35 4.85 1.14
N ALA A 95 9.08 5.28 1.11
CA ALA A 95 8.25 5.29 -0.09
C ALA A 95 8.85 6.14 -1.23
N PHE A 96 9.71 7.11 -0.87
CA PHE A 96 10.36 8.02 -1.81
C PHE A 96 11.70 7.50 -2.36
N LYS A 97 12.16 6.37 -1.84
CA LYS A 97 13.34 5.62 -2.27
C LYS A 97 13.18 4.17 -1.85
N LEU A 98 12.32 3.46 -2.54
CA LEU A 98 12.04 2.05 -2.27
C LEU A 98 13.29 1.19 -2.42
N PRO A 99 13.64 0.33 -1.44
CA PRO A 99 14.77 -0.58 -1.54
C PRO A 99 14.45 -1.79 -2.45
N ILE A 100 13.96 -1.49 -3.64
CA ILE A 100 13.48 -2.44 -4.66
C ILE A 100 14.18 -2.12 -5.97
N GLU A 101 14.62 -3.14 -6.67
CA GLU A 101 15.23 -2.99 -8.00
C GLU A 101 14.19 -2.54 -9.04
N LYS A 102 14.69 -1.78 -10.03
CA LYS A 102 13.87 -1.31 -11.16
C LYS A 102 13.21 -2.50 -11.87
N GLU A 103 11.93 -2.35 -12.21
CA GLU A 103 11.16 -3.28 -13.06
C GLU A 103 11.15 -4.75 -12.58
N THR A 104 11.05 -4.93 -11.25
CA THR A 104 11.00 -6.27 -10.64
C THR A 104 9.64 -6.64 -10.04
N ILE A 105 8.73 -5.68 -9.87
CA ILE A 105 7.43 -5.86 -9.22
C ILE A 105 6.31 -6.00 -10.26
N ASP A 106 5.50 -7.03 -10.13
CA ASP A 106 4.32 -7.27 -10.97
C ASP A 106 3.08 -6.56 -10.44
N PHE A 107 2.95 -6.45 -9.11
CA PHE A 107 1.81 -5.81 -8.46
C PHE A 107 2.26 -5.06 -7.21
N VAL A 108 1.74 -3.84 -7.04
CA VAL A 108 1.89 -3.05 -5.81
C VAL A 108 0.53 -2.96 -5.13
N THR A 109 0.48 -3.21 -3.83
CA THR A 109 -0.64 -2.87 -2.97
C THR A 109 -0.25 -1.70 -2.07
N ASP A 110 -1.10 -0.69 -2.02
CA ASP A 110 -1.02 0.47 -1.14
C ASP A 110 -2.36 0.59 -0.41
N ARG A 111 -2.32 0.47 0.90
CA ARG A 111 -3.49 0.66 1.74
C ARG A 111 -3.24 1.78 2.75
N GLY A 112 -3.49 3.01 2.29
CA GLY A 112 -3.38 4.19 3.13
C GLY A 112 -2.03 4.90 3.10
N LEU A 113 -1.05 4.43 2.33
CA LEU A 113 0.21 5.15 2.21
C LEU A 113 0.05 6.43 1.38
N PHE A 114 -0.55 6.35 0.18
CA PHE A 114 -0.69 7.51 -0.70
C PHE A 114 -1.49 8.66 -0.06
N HIS A 115 -2.50 8.35 0.76
CA HIS A 115 -3.32 9.38 1.39
C HIS A 115 -2.66 10.08 2.59
N VAL A 116 -1.60 9.51 3.17
CA VAL A 116 -0.80 10.16 4.23
C VAL A 116 0.39 10.93 3.66
N ILE A 117 0.79 10.68 2.43
CA ILE A 117 1.89 11.41 1.78
C ILE A 117 1.44 12.84 1.49
N GLU A 118 2.24 13.81 1.96
CA GLU A 118 2.02 15.23 1.67
C GLU A 118 2.19 15.55 0.17
N ASP A 119 1.44 16.54 -0.31
CA ASP A 119 1.38 16.90 -1.73
C ASP A 119 2.76 17.09 -2.40
N PRO A 120 3.75 17.78 -1.77
CA PRO A 120 5.06 17.98 -2.37
C PRO A 120 5.85 16.67 -2.60
N ASP A 121 5.53 15.60 -1.86
CA ASP A 121 6.26 14.33 -1.91
C ASP A 121 5.57 13.24 -2.76
N ARG A 122 4.30 13.43 -3.10
CA ARG A 122 3.55 12.49 -3.97
C ARG A 122 4.20 12.24 -5.33
N PRO A 123 4.81 13.23 -6.02
CA PRO A 123 5.56 12.98 -7.25
C PRO A 123 6.72 12.01 -7.07
N LYS A 124 7.41 12.03 -5.90
CA LYS A 124 8.51 11.13 -5.60
C LYS A 124 8.00 9.68 -5.47
N TYR A 125 6.88 9.50 -4.76
CA TYR A 125 6.25 8.19 -4.62
C TYR A 125 5.76 7.64 -5.97
N SER A 126 5.10 8.45 -6.77
CA SER A 126 4.68 8.07 -8.13
C SER A 126 5.86 7.64 -9.00
N ALA A 127 6.98 8.38 -8.94
CA ALA A 127 8.20 8.04 -9.67
C ALA A 127 8.79 6.69 -9.20
N GLU A 128 8.74 6.39 -7.91
CA GLU A 128 9.19 5.11 -7.38
C GLU A 128 8.28 3.96 -7.82
N LEU A 129 6.94 4.14 -7.82
CA LEU A 129 6.04 3.11 -8.37
C LEU A 129 6.32 2.87 -9.86
N LEU A 130 6.53 3.94 -10.64
CA LEU A 130 6.91 3.81 -12.06
C LEU A 130 8.22 3.05 -12.23
N ARG A 131 9.20 3.30 -11.36
CA ARG A 131 10.53 2.67 -11.41
C ARG A 131 10.47 1.18 -11.09
N VAL A 132 9.77 0.80 -10.00
CA VAL A 132 9.79 -0.58 -9.49
C VAL A 132 8.85 -1.52 -10.26
N LEU A 133 7.74 -0.99 -10.80
CA LEU A 133 6.80 -1.79 -11.57
C LEU A 133 7.41 -2.24 -12.90
N LYS A 134 7.21 -3.49 -13.25
CA LYS A 134 7.44 -4.00 -14.61
C LYS A 134 6.54 -3.29 -15.61
N PHE A 135 6.90 -3.36 -16.87
CA PHE A 135 5.99 -2.97 -17.94
C PHE A 135 4.70 -3.80 -17.85
N HIS A 136 3.55 -3.13 -17.90
CA HIS A 136 2.21 -3.66 -17.60
C HIS A 136 1.98 -4.13 -16.15
N GLY A 137 2.91 -3.87 -15.23
CA GLY A 137 2.68 -4.07 -13.81
C GLY A 137 1.55 -3.18 -13.28
N LEU A 138 0.88 -3.64 -12.24
CA LEU A 138 -0.32 -3.01 -11.69
C LEU A 138 -0.04 -2.44 -10.30
N ALA A 139 -0.71 -1.34 -9.95
CA ALA A 139 -0.77 -0.86 -8.57
C ALA A 139 -2.23 -0.67 -8.14
N CYS A 140 -2.55 -1.14 -6.94
CA CYS A 140 -3.85 -0.94 -6.28
C CYS A 140 -3.67 0.07 -5.17
N ILE A 141 -4.17 1.29 -5.38
CA ILE A 141 -4.10 2.38 -4.40
C ILE A 141 -5.45 2.51 -3.71
N ARG A 142 -5.43 2.52 -2.37
CA ARG A 142 -6.63 2.67 -1.54
C ARG A 142 -6.37 3.74 -0.47
N GLY A 143 -7.33 4.62 -0.26
CA GLY A 143 -7.18 5.68 0.73
C GLY A 143 -8.44 6.49 0.92
N ALA A 144 -8.42 7.39 1.89
CA ALA A 144 -9.56 8.23 2.27
C ALA A 144 -10.17 8.97 1.07
N SER A 145 -11.47 9.11 1.08
CA SER A 145 -12.23 9.95 0.13
C SER A 145 -12.40 11.38 0.67
N LYS A 146 -12.87 12.29 -0.16
CA LYS A 146 -13.25 13.65 0.28
C LYS A 146 -14.42 13.64 1.28
N GLU A 147 -15.27 12.65 1.20
CA GLU A 147 -16.45 12.46 2.05
C GLU A 147 -16.10 11.80 3.40
N SER A 148 -14.84 11.34 3.55
CA SER A 148 -14.42 10.70 4.79
C SER A 148 -14.56 11.62 5.99
N SER A 149 -15.04 11.09 7.10
CA SER A 149 -15.06 11.78 8.40
C SER A 149 -13.64 12.16 8.89
N ALA A 150 -12.62 11.54 8.33
CA ALA A 150 -11.21 11.79 8.60
C ALA A 150 -10.53 12.74 7.58
N GLN A 151 -11.30 13.46 6.74
CA GLN A 151 -10.78 14.30 5.64
C GLN A 151 -9.71 15.32 6.06
N ASN A 152 -9.76 15.83 7.28
CA ASN A 152 -8.76 16.78 7.79
C ASN A 152 -7.43 16.12 8.22
N ARG A 153 -7.34 14.79 8.17
CA ARG A 153 -6.14 14.01 8.54
C ARG A 153 -5.41 13.43 7.36
N PHE A 154 -6.07 13.39 6.20
CA PHE A 154 -5.57 12.68 5.02
C PHE A 154 -5.73 13.52 3.76
N ASN A 155 -4.82 13.36 2.85
CA ASN A 155 -4.92 13.89 1.48
C ASN A 155 -5.77 12.93 0.65
N PRO A 156 -7.03 13.24 0.32
CA PRO A 156 -7.98 12.27 -0.23
C PRO A 156 -7.58 11.78 -1.63
N ILE A 157 -8.03 10.58 -1.97
CA ILE A 157 -7.97 10.06 -3.33
C ILE A 157 -9.10 10.71 -4.14
N THR A 158 -8.72 11.49 -5.15
CA THR A 158 -9.63 12.15 -6.10
C THR A 158 -9.17 11.89 -7.53
N GLU A 159 -10.04 12.12 -8.51
CA GLU A 159 -9.65 12.02 -9.92
C GLU A 159 -8.50 12.97 -10.24
N GLU A 160 -8.60 14.22 -9.78
CA GLU A 160 -7.57 15.24 -10.01
C GLU A 160 -6.22 14.83 -9.40
N ALA A 161 -6.22 14.27 -8.19
CA ALA A 161 -4.99 13.81 -7.55
C ALA A 161 -4.39 12.63 -8.30
N ILE A 162 -5.20 11.64 -8.69
CA ILE A 162 -4.70 10.48 -9.42
C ILE A 162 -4.19 10.89 -10.80
N ASP A 163 -4.92 11.70 -11.56
CA ASP A 163 -4.50 12.13 -12.90
C ASP A 163 -3.25 13.03 -12.84
N ARG A 164 -3.09 13.83 -11.78
CA ARG A 164 -1.91 14.68 -11.56
C ARG A 164 -0.65 13.88 -11.25
N TYR A 165 -0.75 12.90 -10.34
CA TYR A 165 0.44 12.17 -9.84
C TYR A 165 0.73 10.88 -10.60
N PHE A 166 -0.26 10.30 -11.29
CA PHE A 166 -0.10 9.13 -12.14
C PHE A 166 -0.56 9.41 -13.59
N PRO A 167 0.08 10.41 -14.26
CA PRO A 167 -0.41 10.90 -15.53
C PRO A 167 -0.16 9.94 -16.68
N LYS A 168 -1.01 10.06 -17.73
CA LYS A 168 -0.69 9.54 -19.06
C LYS A 168 0.56 10.26 -19.62
N PRO A 169 1.39 9.62 -20.46
CA PRO A 169 1.29 8.22 -20.91
C PRO A 169 1.99 7.21 -19.97
N LYS A 170 2.36 7.60 -18.76
CA LYS A 170 3.10 6.71 -17.84
C LYS A 170 2.22 5.63 -17.24
N PHE A 171 1.02 6.02 -16.86
CA PHE A 171 0.01 5.14 -16.25
C PHE A 171 -1.32 5.22 -16.99
N GLU A 172 -2.02 4.10 -17.07
CA GLU A 172 -3.47 4.01 -17.31
C GLU A 172 -4.15 3.73 -15.98
N ARG A 173 -5.20 4.47 -15.66
CA ARG A 173 -6.05 4.18 -14.50
C ARG A 173 -7.38 3.56 -14.88
N GLY A 174 -7.86 2.66 -14.04
CA GLY A 174 -9.25 2.21 -14.03
C GLY A 174 -10.20 3.25 -13.41
N PRO A 175 -11.47 2.90 -13.24
CA PRO A 175 -12.40 3.72 -12.49
C PRO A 175 -11.97 3.87 -11.04
N ILE A 176 -12.27 5.03 -10.46
CA ILE A 176 -12.11 5.26 -9.01
C ILE A 176 -13.44 4.89 -8.35
N LEU A 177 -13.42 3.86 -7.53
CA LEU A 177 -14.62 3.29 -6.93
C LEU A 177 -14.67 3.56 -5.42
N PRO A 178 -15.87 3.76 -4.84
CA PRO A 178 -16.03 3.88 -3.40
C PRO A 178 -15.82 2.53 -2.72
N ILE A 179 -15.11 2.55 -1.60
CA ILE A 179 -14.93 1.40 -0.69
C ILE A 179 -14.92 1.89 0.74
N PRO A 180 -15.24 1.06 1.74
CA PRO A 180 -14.86 1.31 3.12
C PRO A 180 -13.43 0.86 3.39
N LEU A 181 -12.64 1.62 4.16
CA LEU A 181 -11.42 1.12 4.79
C LEU A 181 -11.69 0.81 6.25
N PHE A 182 -11.56 -0.46 6.60
CA PHE A 182 -11.81 -0.96 7.95
C PHE A 182 -10.55 -0.93 8.83
N SER A 183 -10.73 -0.61 10.10
CA SER A 183 -9.73 -0.73 11.16
C SER A 183 -10.39 -1.26 12.43
N SER A 184 -9.63 -1.49 13.50
CA SER A 184 -10.21 -1.85 14.79
C SER A 184 -11.08 -0.74 15.41
N ALA A 185 -10.92 0.50 14.96
CA ALA A 185 -11.71 1.65 15.41
C ALA A 185 -12.96 1.93 14.56
N GLY A 186 -13.23 1.10 13.55
CA GLY A 186 -14.36 1.26 12.63
C GLY A 186 -13.95 1.36 11.17
N SER A 187 -14.70 2.09 10.36
CA SER A 187 -14.41 2.30 8.95
C SER A 187 -14.46 3.78 8.57
N ILE A 188 -13.75 4.12 7.52
CA ILE A 188 -13.83 5.43 6.86
C ILE A 188 -14.25 5.26 5.41
N ASP A 189 -14.92 6.28 4.86
CA ASP A 189 -15.19 6.37 3.43
C ASP A 189 -13.88 6.53 2.67
N ALA A 190 -13.68 5.68 1.68
CA ALA A 190 -12.45 5.63 0.92
C ALA A 190 -12.69 5.38 -0.56
N ARG A 191 -11.63 5.43 -1.32
CA ARG A 191 -11.61 5.14 -2.76
C ARG A 191 -10.53 4.10 -3.05
N ILE A 192 -10.80 3.31 -4.09
CA ILE A 192 -9.84 2.39 -4.69
C ILE A 192 -9.63 2.75 -6.16
N VAL A 193 -8.40 2.66 -6.60
CA VAL A 193 -8.04 2.77 -8.02
C VAL A 193 -6.98 1.74 -8.39
N MET A 194 -7.16 1.15 -9.57
CA MET A 194 -6.13 0.33 -10.21
C MET A 194 -5.38 1.16 -11.23
N LEU A 195 -4.06 1.14 -11.13
CA LEU A 195 -3.14 1.77 -12.07
C LEU A 195 -2.36 0.69 -12.81
N LYS A 196 -2.11 0.92 -14.09
CA LYS A 196 -1.26 0.04 -14.93
C LYS A 196 -0.12 0.86 -15.51
N LYS A 197 1.12 0.43 -15.30
CA LYS A 197 2.28 1.03 -15.98
C LYS A 197 2.23 0.70 -17.46
N VAL A 198 2.27 1.73 -18.32
CA VAL A 198 2.18 1.57 -19.79
C VAL A 198 3.40 2.12 -20.56
N THR A 199 4.44 2.55 -19.85
CA THR A 199 5.73 2.92 -20.43
C THR A 199 6.83 1.97 -20.02
N ARG A 200 7.84 1.81 -20.90
CA ARG A 200 9.07 1.05 -20.60
C ARG A 200 10.13 1.93 -19.94
#